data_c9d525e78d348f5c144603ef5fac9e5e
#
_entry.id   c9d525e78d348f5c144603ef5fac9e5e
#
_cell.length_a   1.000
_cell.length_b   1.000
_cell.length_c   1.000
_cell.angle_alpha   90.00
_cell.angle_beta   90.00
_cell.angle_gamma   90.00
#
_symmetry.space_group_name_H-M   'P 1'
#
loop_
_entity.id
_entity.type
_entity.pdbx_description
1 polymer ?
#
loop_
_entity_poly.entity_id
_entity_poly.type
_entity_poly.pdbx_seq_one_letter_code
_entity_poly.pdbx_strand_id
1 'polypeptide(L)'
;MTHLISREELRQAIGTGSVTVIDALPASYYAQQHLPGALNLTSDEVTNRAGDLLPDTSAPIVTYCTNPACGNSEAVAAQLTALGYTNVRRYREGIEDWAGAGLPTETGAPVAT
;
A
#
# COMPACT_ATOMS: atom_id res chain seq x y z
N MET A 1 7.06 6.26 14.42
CA MET A 1 7.78 5.35 13.51
C MET A 1 6.82 4.30 12.98
N THR A 2 6.83 4.06 11.68
CA THR A 2 5.90 3.11 11.05
C THR A 2 6.37 1.68 11.31
N HIS A 3 5.45 0.79 11.69
CA HIS A 3 5.74 -0.63 11.81
C HIS A 3 5.94 -1.25 10.43
N LEU A 4 6.80 -2.25 10.35
CA LEU A 4 7.09 -2.96 9.10
C LEU A 4 6.35 -4.29 9.06
N ILE A 5 6.08 -4.76 7.84
CA ILE A 5 5.54 -6.09 7.59
C ILE A 5 6.49 -6.80 6.63
N SER A 6 6.70 -8.11 6.83
CA SER A 6 7.53 -8.91 5.95
C SER A 6 6.75 -9.31 4.69
N ARG A 7 7.49 -9.70 3.64
CA ARG A 7 6.87 -10.22 2.42
C ARG A 7 5.97 -11.42 2.70
N GLU A 8 6.42 -12.35 3.52
CA GLU A 8 5.66 -13.55 3.83
C GLU A 8 4.37 -13.23 4.60
N GLU A 9 4.46 -12.36 5.60
CA GLU A 9 3.27 -11.92 6.33
C GLU A 9 2.28 -11.22 5.41
N LEU A 10 2.77 -10.37 4.52
CA LEU A 10 1.93 -9.64 3.59
C LEU A 10 1.25 -10.61 2.61
N ARG A 11 2.01 -11.57 2.11
CA ARG A 11 1.47 -12.59 1.20
C ARG A 11 0.31 -13.35 1.85
N GLN A 12 0.49 -13.76 3.10
CA GLN A 12 -0.56 -14.46 3.83
C GLN A 12 -1.77 -13.56 4.07
N ALA A 13 -1.55 -12.31 4.46
CA ALA A 13 -2.63 -11.37 4.73
C ALA A 13 -3.46 -11.07 3.46
N ILE A 14 -2.80 -10.94 2.31
CA ILE A 14 -3.50 -10.75 1.03
C ILE A 14 -4.32 -12.00 0.71
N GLY A 15 -3.74 -13.17 0.90
CA GLY A 15 -4.42 -14.44 0.61
C GLY A 15 -5.68 -14.66 1.44
N THR A 16 -5.71 -14.16 2.67
CA THR A 16 -6.87 -14.27 3.56
C THR A 16 -7.81 -13.07 3.47
N GLY A 17 -7.44 -12.03 2.71
CA GLY A 17 -8.23 -10.81 2.61
C GLY A 17 -8.26 -10.00 3.89
N SER A 18 -7.27 -10.14 4.76
CA SER A 18 -7.26 -9.51 6.09
C SER A 18 -6.56 -8.16 6.12
N VAL A 19 -6.13 -7.62 4.97
CA VAL A 19 -5.41 -6.36 4.90
C VAL A 19 -5.85 -5.56 3.68
N THR A 20 -5.82 -4.23 3.80
CA THR A 20 -5.95 -3.33 2.66
C THR A 20 -4.55 -2.86 2.26
N VAL A 21 -4.18 -3.08 1.00
CA VAL A 21 -2.86 -2.75 0.49
C VAL A 21 -2.94 -1.44 -0.29
N ILE A 22 -2.04 -0.52 0.02
CA ILE A 22 -1.97 0.80 -0.61
C ILE A 22 -0.67 0.91 -1.41
N ASP A 23 -0.80 1.14 -2.71
CA ASP A 23 0.31 1.45 -3.60
C ASP A 23 0.52 2.95 -3.58
N ALA A 24 1.67 3.39 -3.07
CA ALA A 24 1.99 4.80 -2.91
C ALA A 24 2.69 5.42 -4.13
N LEU A 25 2.82 4.68 -5.22
CA LEU A 25 3.45 5.15 -6.44
C LEU A 25 2.44 5.94 -7.30
N PRO A 26 2.93 6.79 -8.22
CA PRO A 26 2.05 7.47 -9.18
C PRO A 26 1.21 6.47 -9.98
N ALA A 27 0.04 6.93 -10.44
CA ALA A 27 -0.92 6.07 -11.13
C ALA A 27 -0.33 5.34 -12.34
N SER A 28 0.63 5.94 -13.05
CA SER A 28 1.26 5.30 -14.20
C SER A 28 2.08 4.06 -13.80
N TYR A 29 2.74 4.10 -12.65
CA TYR A 29 3.46 2.92 -12.13
C TYR A 29 2.49 1.86 -11.63
N TYR A 30 1.46 2.28 -10.92
CA TYR A 30 0.41 1.37 -10.45
C TYR A 30 -0.21 0.61 -11.61
N ALA A 31 -0.53 1.29 -12.70
CA ALA A 31 -1.14 0.67 -13.87
C ALA A 31 -0.25 -0.38 -14.52
N GLN A 32 1.06 -0.18 -14.49
CA GLN A 32 2.01 -1.14 -15.06
C GLN A 32 2.10 -2.42 -14.24
N GLN A 33 2.11 -2.29 -12.92
CA GLN A 33 2.24 -3.43 -12.03
C GLN A 33 1.94 -3.02 -10.60
N HIS A 34 1.09 -3.78 -9.92
CA HIS A 34 0.81 -3.56 -8.49
C HIS A 34 0.48 -4.90 -7.80
N LEU A 35 0.52 -4.91 -6.49
CA LEU A 35 0.17 -6.08 -5.70
C LEU A 35 -1.32 -6.41 -5.85
N PRO A 36 -1.70 -7.69 -5.72
CA PRO A 36 -3.11 -8.09 -5.89
C PRO A 36 -4.04 -7.30 -4.97
N GLY A 37 -5.07 -6.71 -5.56
CA GLY A 37 -6.06 -5.96 -4.80
C GLY A 37 -5.63 -4.61 -4.27
N ALA A 38 -4.40 -4.15 -4.58
CA ALA A 38 -3.90 -2.88 -4.07
C ALA A 38 -4.70 -1.70 -4.61
N LEU A 39 -4.89 -0.70 -3.75
CA LEU A 39 -5.49 0.58 -4.12
C LEU A 39 -4.37 1.59 -4.31
N ASN A 40 -4.53 2.51 -5.26
CA ASN A 40 -3.52 3.54 -5.51
C ASN A 40 -3.83 4.80 -4.71
N LEU A 41 -2.89 5.22 -3.87
CA LEU A 41 -3.05 6.44 -3.07
C LEU A 41 -1.69 7.09 -2.85
N THR A 42 -1.44 8.20 -3.53
CA THR A 42 -0.19 8.94 -3.41
C THR A 42 -0.24 9.94 -2.25
N SER A 43 0.93 10.42 -1.81
CA SER A 43 1.01 11.29 -0.63
C SER A 43 0.26 12.61 -0.81
N ASP A 44 0.15 13.13 -2.03
CA ASP A 44 -0.59 14.36 -2.29
C ASP A 44 -2.11 14.15 -2.31
N GLU A 45 -2.57 12.90 -2.30
CA GLU A 45 -4.00 12.58 -2.34
C GLU A 45 -4.56 12.12 -0.99
N VAL A 46 -3.71 11.82 -0.02
CA VAL A 46 -4.13 11.17 1.24
C VAL A 46 -5.23 11.96 1.94
N THR A 47 -5.02 13.26 2.12
CA THR A 47 -5.97 14.10 2.85
C THR A 47 -7.36 14.11 2.20
N ASN A 48 -7.42 14.11 0.87
CA ASN A 48 -8.68 14.23 0.14
C ASN A 48 -9.38 12.89 -0.09
N ARG A 49 -8.62 11.79 -0.14
CA ARG A 49 -9.17 10.50 -0.59
C ARG A 49 -9.20 9.41 0.46
N ALA A 50 -8.43 9.54 1.55
CA ALA A 50 -8.33 8.45 2.52
C ALA A 50 -9.69 8.07 3.13
N GLY A 51 -10.51 9.05 3.46
CA GLY A 51 -11.81 8.77 4.08
C GLY A 51 -12.74 7.97 3.19
N ASP A 52 -12.68 8.18 1.87
CA ASP A 52 -13.50 7.42 0.92
C ASP A 52 -12.96 6.02 0.64
N LEU A 53 -11.63 5.92 0.49
CA LEU A 53 -10.98 4.64 0.19
C LEU A 53 -10.85 3.74 1.42
N LEU A 54 -10.68 4.34 2.59
CA LEU A 54 -10.35 3.65 3.84
C LEU A 54 -11.28 4.14 4.95
N PRO A 55 -12.57 3.79 4.90
CA PRO A 55 -13.55 4.30 5.86
C PRO A 55 -13.35 3.78 7.29
N ASP A 56 -12.69 2.62 7.46
CA ASP A 56 -12.45 2.04 8.78
C ASP A 56 -11.04 2.37 9.25
N THR A 57 -10.93 3.28 10.22
CA THR A 57 -9.64 3.74 10.74
C THR A 57 -8.91 2.71 11.59
N SER A 58 -9.56 1.61 11.96
CA SER A 58 -8.93 0.53 12.72
C SER A 58 -8.56 -0.68 11.87
N ALA A 59 -8.94 -0.69 10.59
CA ALA A 59 -8.64 -1.81 9.71
C ALA A 59 -7.13 -1.91 9.43
N PRO A 60 -6.59 -3.12 9.25
CA PRO A 60 -5.18 -3.29 8.89
C PRO A 60 -4.90 -2.74 7.50
N ILE A 61 -3.88 -1.88 7.42
CA ILE A 61 -3.44 -1.23 6.19
C ILE A 61 -1.95 -1.45 6.00
N VAL A 62 -1.53 -1.73 4.77
CA VAL A 62 -0.11 -1.82 4.41
C VAL A 62 0.15 -0.88 3.25
N THR A 63 1.18 -0.04 3.36
CA THR A 63 1.64 0.81 2.26
C THR A 63 2.91 0.23 1.66
N TYR A 64 3.09 0.40 0.36
CA TYR A 64 4.33 0.02 -0.32
C TYR A 64 4.63 0.94 -1.48
N CYS A 65 5.87 0.94 -1.95
CA CYS A 65 6.26 1.58 -3.20
C CYS A 65 7.29 0.68 -3.93
N THR A 66 8.34 1.24 -4.53
CA THR A 66 9.22 0.47 -5.42
C THR A 66 10.18 -0.45 -4.66
N ASN A 67 10.95 0.14 -3.72
CA ASN A 67 12.02 -0.54 -2.99
C ASN A 67 12.35 0.27 -1.72
N PRO A 68 13.32 -0.19 -0.90
CA PRO A 68 13.65 0.53 0.34
C PRO A 68 14.11 1.97 0.17
N ALA A 69 14.62 2.33 -1.00
CA ALA A 69 15.08 3.70 -1.26
C ALA A 69 13.94 4.68 -1.54
N CYS A 70 12.75 4.15 -1.86
CA CYS A 70 11.57 4.99 -2.17
C CYS A 70 10.90 5.44 -0.87
N GLY A 71 10.73 6.75 -0.69
CA GLY A 71 10.13 7.31 0.52
C GLY A 71 8.61 7.45 0.47
N ASN A 72 7.97 7.14 -0.66
CA ASN A 72 6.54 7.40 -0.84
C ASN A 72 5.68 6.61 0.14
N SER A 73 5.98 5.33 0.35
CA SER A 73 5.19 4.49 1.26
C SER A 73 5.30 4.96 2.71
N GLU A 74 6.46 5.43 3.13
CA GLU A 74 6.64 5.98 4.46
C GLU A 74 5.85 7.27 4.62
N ALA A 75 5.86 8.14 3.62
CA ALA A 75 5.11 9.39 3.65
C ALA A 75 3.61 9.13 3.75
N VAL A 76 3.08 8.22 2.95
CA VAL A 76 1.65 7.86 3.00
C VAL A 76 1.29 7.24 4.35
N ALA A 77 2.12 6.32 4.85
CA ALA A 77 1.87 5.69 6.15
C ALA A 77 1.84 6.73 7.28
N ALA A 78 2.78 7.67 7.27
CA ALA A 78 2.83 8.73 8.28
C ALA A 78 1.60 9.63 8.21
N GLN A 79 1.16 9.98 7.01
CA GLN A 79 -0.04 10.81 6.82
C GLN A 79 -1.30 10.09 7.29
N LEU A 80 -1.44 8.80 6.98
CA LEU A 80 -2.57 8.02 7.44
C LEU A 80 -2.60 7.95 8.98
N THR A 81 -1.45 7.70 9.58
CA THR A 81 -1.34 7.69 11.04
C THR A 81 -1.77 9.03 11.64
N ALA A 82 -1.35 10.13 11.03
CA ALA A 82 -1.72 11.47 11.49
C ALA A 82 -3.23 11.74 11.35
N LEU A 83 -3.90 11.08 10.40
CA LEU A 83 -5.35 11.20 10.22
C LEU A 83 -6.16 10.30 11.17
N GLY A 84 -5.50 9.52 12.02
CA GLY A 84 -6.18 8.68 13.00
C GLY A 84 -6.25 7.20 12.67
N TYR A 85 -5.61 6.76 11.59
CA TYR A 85 -5.53 5.34 11.28
C TYR A 85 -4.57 4.67 12.26
N THR A 86 -5.02 3.61 12.92
CA THR A 86 -4.31 3.04 14.07
C THR A 86 -3.55 1.75 13.76
N ASN A 87 -3.69 1.20 12.55
CA ASN A 87 -3.12 -0.10 12.23
C ASN A 87 -2.46 -0.06 10.85
N VAL A 88 -1.45 0.82 10.70
CA VAL A 88 -0.74 1.05 9.45
C VAL A 88 0.65 0.46 9.55
N ARG A 89 1.00 -0.39 8.58
CA ARG A 89 2.34 -0.95 8.45
C ARG A 89 2.88 -0.66 7.05
N ARG A 90 4.20 -0.76 6.91
CA ARG A 90 4.88 -0.51 5.64
C ARG A 90 5.56 -1.79 5.15
N TYR A 91 5.32 -2.15 3.90
CA TYR A 91 6.11 -3.18 3.22
C TYR A 91 7.30 -2.47 2.58
N ARG A 92 8.37 -2.34 3.35
CA ARG A 92 9.54 -1.55 3.00
C ARG A 92 10.26 -2.04 1.74
N GLU A 93 10.30 -3.37 1.55
CA GLU A 93 11.03 -3.96 0.42
C GLU A 93 10.40 -3.61 -0.93
N GLY A 94 9.09 -3.35 -0.95
CA GLY A 94 8.42 -2.83 -2.12
C GLY A 94 8.15 -3.85 -3.20
N ILE A 95 7.56 -3.36 -4.31
CA ILE A 95 7.13 -4.25 -5.40
C ILE A 95 8.31 -4.95 -6.09
N GLU A 96 9.50 -4.36 -6.09
CA GLU A 96 10.68 -5.03 -6.66
C GLU A 96 10.98 -6.34 -5.94
N ASP A 97 10.88 -6.36 -4.62
CA ASP A 97 11.08 -7.58 -3.85
C ASP A 97 9.97 -8.59 -4.11
N TRP A 98 8.73 -8.13 -4.13
CA TRP A 98 7.56 -8.97 -4.37
C TRP A 98 7.63 -9.66 -5.73
N ALA A 99 7.83 -8.88 -6.78
CA ALA A 99 7.92 -9.40 -8.15
C ALA A 99 9.16 -10.25 -8.34
N GLY A 100 10.28 -9.86 -7.73
CA GLY A 100 11.54 -10.62 -7.79
C GLY A 100 11.44 -11.99 -7.13
N ALA A 101 10.52 -12.16 -6.18
CA ALA A 101 10.24 -13.44 -5.55
C ALA A 101 9.28 -14.31 -6.37
N GLY A 102 8.81 -13.82 -7.52
CA GLY A 102 7.90 -14.56 -8.39
C GLY A 102 6.45 -14.56 -7.91
N LEU A 103 6.09 -13.65 -7.01
CA LEU A 103 4.72 -13.57 -6.51
C LEU A 103 3.80 -12.86 -7.51
N PRO A 104 2.50 -13.16 -7.49
CA PRO A 104 1.57 -12.61 -8.49
C PRO A 104 1.40 -11.09 -8.34
N THR A 105 1.24 -10.42 -9.48
CA THR A 105 0.95 -9.00 -9.56
C THR A 105 -0.22 -8.78 -10.49
N GLU A 106 -0.79 -7.57 -10.45
CA GLU A 106 -1.90 -7.17 -11.31
C GLU A 106 -1.51 -5.95 -12.12
N THR A 107 -2.25 -5.70 -13.19
CA THR A 107 -2.08 -4.52 -14.04
C THR A 107 -3.42 -3.83 -14.21
N GLY A 108 -3.38 -2.56 -14.64
CA GLY A 108 -4.58 -1.80 -14.93
C GLY A 108 -4.63 -0.48 -14.18
N ALA A 109 -5.39 0.47 -14.72
CA ALA A 109 -5.52 1.79 -14.13
C ALA A 109 -6.23 1.73 -12.76
N PRO A 110 -5.99 2.74 -11.88
CA PRO A 110 -6.71 2.81 -10.61
C PRO A 110 -8.22 2.82 -10.83
N VAL A 111 -8.94 2.13 -9.95
CA VAL A 111 -10.40 2.11 -9.99
C VAL A 111 -10.91 3.51 -9.64
N ALA A 112 -11.81 4.04 -10.48
CA ALA A 112 -12.47 5.31 -10.19
C ALA A 112 -13.44 5.13 -9.03
N THR A 113 -13.39 6.05 -8.07
CA THR A 113 -14.25 6.01 -6.90
C THR A 113 -15.22 7.18 -6.89
#